data_f35aeeca145ac0c473ef132982f65850
#
_entry.id   f35aeeca145ac0c473ef132982f65850
#
_cell.length_a   1.000
_cell.length_b   1.000
_cell.length_c   1.000
_cell.angle_alpha   90.00
_cell.angle_beta   90.00
_cell.angle_gamma   90.00
#
_symmetry.space_group_name_H-M   'P 1'
#
loop_
_entity.id
_entity.type
_entity.pdbx_description
1 polymer ?
#
loop_
_entity_poly.entity_id
_entity_poly.type
_entity_poly.pdbx_seq_one_letter_code
_entity_poly.pdbx_strand_id
1 'polypeptide(L)'
;MTRFFLLTLLLSVGCLAARGQDLRTGVATADGGFLAAGDYLAWMEADGTVLRKRPLERPLTALATSGERLFAIDDRGRDLLRLAPDGDVEAREKLPVKGILRALAADGNTLWAVTDAGEIAHRKDASGWTVFDFNAQYHGFYPSMDFRAVAAGGGSVMVAGIGPDGQPAAYTSARGTVWSERPLDYTEEGIPCLFTAEPLSLSYDAPQDRYYLTGTGGALLALPSCSHCNVLTRYPVFSLFTRVAGGTKNLLLGSDGFQRVEER
;
A
#
# COMPACT_ATOMS: atom_id res chain seq x y z
N MET A 1 -12.50 57.70 -41.21
CA MET A 1 -11.49 56.64 -41.04
C MET A 1 -11.41 56.34 -39.57
N THR A 2 -12.16 55.33 -39.14
CA THR A 2 -12.30 54.94 -37.72
C THR A 2 -11.53 53.65 -37.53
N ARG A 3 -10.41 53.72 -36.78
CA ARG A 3 -9.58 52.55 -36.45
C ARG A 3 -10.20 51.84 -35.26
N PHE A 4 -10.71 50.64 -35.47
CA PHE A 4 -11.08 49.69 -34.42
C PHE A 4 -9.82 49.09 -33.83
N PHE A 5 -9.55 49.35 -32.53
CA PHE A 5 -8.58 48.61 -31.73
C PHE A 5 -9.27 47.36 -31.22
N LEU A 6 -8.89 46.22 -31.75
CA LEU A 6 -9.29 44.92 -31.24
C LEU A 6 -8.40 44.61 -30.05
N LEU A 7 -8.94 44.75 -28.85
CA LEU A 7 -8.27 44.34 -27.59
C LEU A 7 -8.43 42.83 -27.44
N THR A 8 -7.42 42.09 -27.84
CA THR A 8 -7.38 40.64 -27.64
C THR A 8 -7.01 40.38 -26.18
N LEU A 9 -8.04 40.17 -25.34
CA LEU A 9 -7.87 39.73 -23.96
C LEU A 9 -7.44 38.26 -24.01
N LEU A 10 -6.14 38.00 -23.92
CA LEU A 10 -5.57 36.68 -23.67
C LEU A 10 -5.94 36.28 -22.24
N LEU A 11 -7.07 35.59 -22.09
CA LEU A 11 -7.36 34.78 -20.95
C LEU A 11 -6.35 33.64 -20.93
N SER A 12 -5.23 33.84 -20.23
CA SER A 12 -4.40 32.76 -19.74
C SER A 12 -5.23 32.00 -18.70
N VAL A 13 -6.07 31.09 -19.17
CA VAL A 13 -6.59 30.02 -18.33
C VAL A 13 -5.36 29.21 -17.94
N GLY A 14 -4.79 29.58 -16.79
CA GLY A 14 -3.84 28.73 -16.11
C GLY A 14 -4.54 27.39 -15.92
N CYS A 15 -4.19 26.42 -16.74
CA CYS A 15 -4.49 25.03 -16.50
C CYS A 15 -3.77 24.69 -15.16
N LEU A 16 -4.40 25.01 -14.04
CA LEU A 16 -4.18 24.31 -12.81
C LEU A 16 -4.51 22.87 -13.19
N ALA A 17 -3.49 22.11 -13.58
CA ALA A 17 -3.57 20.67 -13.63
C ALA A 17 -4.12 20.29 -12.24
N ALA A 18 -5.40 19.96 -12.20
CA ALA A 18 -6.00 19.35 -11.03
C ALA A 18 -5.10 18.14 -10.75
N ARG A 19 -4.24 18.23 -9.71
CA ARG A 19 -3.52 17.06 -9.24
C ARG A 19 -4.60 16.04 -8.98
N GLY A 20 -4.53 14.91 -9.69
CA GLY A 20 -5.45 13.82 -9.49
C GLY A 20 -5.52 13.58 -7.98
N GLN A 21 -6.74 13.49 -7.45
CA GLN A 21 -6.94 13.27 -6.02
C GLN A 21 -6.79 11.76 -5.77
N ASP A 22 -5.55 11.29 -5.74
CA ASP A 22 -5.23 9.87 -5.58
C ASP A 22 -5.55 9.38 -4.17
N LEU A 23 -6.16 8.20 -4.10
CA LEU A 23 -6.26 7.39 -2.89
C LEU A 23 -5.30 6.21 -3.03
N ARG A 24 -4.26 6.16 -2.20
CA ARG A 24 -3.12 5.24 -2.36
C ARG A 24 -3.09 4.11 -1.37
N THR A 25 -3.76 4.28 -0.23
CA THR A 25 -3.74 3.34 0.88
C THR A 25 -5.06 3.38 1.63
N GLY A 26 -5.33 2.36 2.43
CA GLY A 26 -6.54 2.34 3.25
C GLY A 26 -6.52 1.22 4.26
N VAL A 27 -7.42 1.32 5.22
CA VAL A 27 -7.69 0.30 6.23
C VAL A 27 -9.19 0.11 6.40
N ALA A 28 -9.61 -1.10 6.76
CA ALA A 28 -10.98 -1.33 7.21
C ALA A 28 -11.16 -0.76 8.61
N THR A 29 -12.33 -0.22 8.89
CA THR A 29 -12.71 0.32 10.20
C THR A 29 -13.52 -0.71 10.99
N ALA A 30 -13.57 -0.56 12.31
CA ALA A 30 -14.23 -1.52 13.19
C ALA A 30 -15.77 -1.61 12.97
N ASP A 31 -16.37 -0.56 12.43
CA ASP A 31 -17.78 -0.47 12.05
C ASP A 31 -18.10 -1.08 10.67
N GLY A 32 -17.09 -1.67 10.02
CA GLY A 32 -17.21 -2.34 8.73
C GLY A 32 -17.08 -1.44 7.51
N GLY A 33 -16.78 -0.16 7.71
CA GLY A 33 -16.43 0.80 6.65
C GLY A 33 -14.94 0.79 6.32
N PHE A 34 -14.47 1.88 5.70
CA PHE A 34 -13.09 2.06 5.31
C PHE A 34 -12.60 3.48 5.61
N LEU A 35 -11.32 3.58 5.96
CA LEU A 35 -10.58 4.84 5.91
C LEU A 35 -9.55 4.73 4.80
N ALA A 36 -9.68 5.55 3.77
CA ALA A 36 -8.74 5.64 2.66
C ALA A 36 -7.92 6.93 2.75
N ALA A 37 -6.70 6.90 2.26
CA ALA A 37 -5.80 8.04 2.27
C ALA A 37 -4.94 8.11 1.01
N GLY A 38 -4.50 9.31 0.71
CA GLY A 38 -3.63 9.70 -0.37
C GLY A 38 -3.42 11.20 -0.26
N ASP A 39 -3.86 11.96 -1.24
CA ASP A 39 -3.85 13.42 -1.18
C ASP A 39 -4.86 14.00 -0.16
N TYR A 40 -5.81 13.18 0.26
CA TYR A 40 -6.82 13.48 1.28
C TYR A 40 -7.17 12.22 2.08
N LEU A 41 -7.80 12.39 3.24
CA LEU A 41 -8.47 11.32 3.98
C LEU A 41 -9.93 11.22 3.54
N ALA A 42 -10.41 10.00 3.37
CA ALA A 42 -11.81 9.70 3.07
C ALA A 42 -12.35 8.63 4.02
N TRP A 43 -13.36 8.96 4.80
CA TRP A 43 -14.15 8.00 5.59
C TRP A 43 -15.28 7.48 4.72
N MET A 44 -15.41 6.17 4.62
CA MET A 44 -16.33 5.52 3.71
C MET A 44 -17.15 4.45 4.43
N GLU A 45 -18.38 4.29 4.01
CA GLU A 45 -19.21 3.13 4.38
C GLU A 45 -18.71 1.85 3.69
N ALA A 46 -19.27 0.71 4.11
CA ALA A 46 -18.94 -0.60 3.54
C ALA A 46 -19.27 -0.73 2.04
N ASP A 47 -20.18 0.08 1.52
CA ASP A 47 -20.52 0.13 0.10
C ASP A 47 -19.63 1.08 -0.73
N GLY A 48 -18.66 1.74 -0.08
CA GLY A 48 -17.77 2.71 -0.69
C GLY A 48 -18.31 4.13 -0.76
N THR A 49 -19.50 4.40 -0.20
CA THR A 49 -20.05 5.75 -0.10
C THR A 49 -19.17 6.61 0.79
N VAL A 50 -18.72 7.74 0.27
CA VAL A 50 -17.85 8.66 1.02
C VAL A 50 -18.70 9.49 1.97
N LEU A 51 -18.49 9.29 3.26
CA LEU A 51 -19.15 10.05 4.33
C LEU A 51 -18.51 11.41 4.57
N ARG A 52 -17.17 11.44 4.55
CA ARG A 52 -16.38 12.63 4.85
C ARG A 52 -15.07 12.63 4.09
N LYS A 53 -14.65 13.80 3.62
CA LYS A 53 -13.32 14.05 3.07
C LYS A 53 -12.59 15.12 3.89
N ARG A 54 -11.29 14.94 4.05
CA ARG A 54 -10.41 15.92 4.69
C ARG A 54 -9.14 16.08 3.87
N PRO A 55 -8.85 17.27 3.35
CA PRO A 55 -7.58 17.51 2.67
C PRO A 55 -6.42 17.35 3.65
N LEU A 56 -5.30 16.88 3.15
CA LEU A 56 -4.06 16.71 3.91
C LEU A 56 -3.05 17.77 3.46
N GLU A 57 -2.23 18.26 4.40
CA GLU A 57 -1.08 19.10 4.07
C GLU A 57 -0.05 18.34 3.23
N ARG A 58 0.04 17.04 3.48
CA ARG A 58 0.94 16.11 2.79
C ARG A 58 0.22 14.80 2.49
N PRO A 59 0.43 14.23 1.30
CA PRO A 59 -0.12 12.93 0.96
C PRO A 59 0.34 11.85 1.93
N LEU A 60 -0.56 10.94 2.27
CA LEU A 60 -0.23 9.71 2.99
C LEU A 60 -0.05 8.57 1.99
N THR A 61 1.00 7.80 2.19
CA THR A 61 1.39 6.68 1.31
C THR A 61 1.09 5.31 1.92
N ALA A 62 0.96 5.25 3.24
CA ALA A 62 0.59 4.01 3.94
C ALA A 62 -0.29 4.31 5.15
N LEU A 63 -1.21 3.39 5.44
CA LEU A 63 -2.05 3.33 6.65
C LEU A 63 -2.01 1.93 7.23
N ALA A 64 -2.04 1.84 8.55
CA ALA A 64 -2.26 0.59 9.27
C ALA A 64 -2.97 0.85 10.60
N THR A 65 -3.83 -0.09 11.02
CA THR A 65 -4.48 -0.06 12.33
C THR A 65 -3.90 -1.17 13.19
N SER A 66 -3.29 -0.82 14.34
CA SER A 66 -2.76 -1.76 15.32
C SER A 66 -3.44 -1.54 16.67
N GLY A 67 -4.25 -2.50 17.08
CA GLY A 67 -5.22 -2.31 18.14
C GLY A 67 -6.20 -1.18 17.79
N GLU A 68 -6.37 -0.22 18.69
CA GLU A 68 -7.25 0.95 18.47
C GLU A 68 -6.48 2.16 17.86
N ARG A 69 -5.20 1.98 17.50
CA ARG A 69 -4.34 3.08 17.03
C ARG A 69 -4.19 3.07 15.54
N LEU A 70 -4.34 4.24 14.94
CA LEU A 70 -4.12 4.46 13.52
C LEU A 70 -2.71 5.01 13.29
N PHE A 71 -1.98 4.36 12.39
CA PHE A 71 -0.64 4.74 11.98
C PHE A 71 -0.60 5.06 10.49
N ALA A 72 0.28 6.01 10.12
CA ALA A 72 0.45 6.43 8.74
C ALA A 72 1.92 6.71 8.41
N ILE A 73 2.23 6.73 7.12
CA ILE A 73 3.46 7.28 6.56
C ILE A 73 3.07 8.37 5.56
N ASP A 74 3.74 9.52 5.62
CA ASP A 74 3.61 10.58 4.61
C ASP A 74 4.51 10.29 3.39
N ASP A 75 4.42 11.12 2.35
CA ASP A 75 5.19 11.00 1.11
C ASP A 75 6.71 11.17 1.28
N ARG A 76 7.18 11.64 2.44
CA ARG A 76 8.62 11.69 2.79
C ARG A 76 9.15 10.38 3.33
N GLY A 77 8.28 9.58 3.95
CA GLY A 77 8.65 8.30 4.53
C GLY A 77 9.69 8.36 5.65
N ARG A 78 9.80 9.50 6.35
CA ARG A 78 10.84 9.69 7.38
C ARG A 78 10.41 9.30 8.77
N ASP A 79 9.14 9.51 9.06
CA ASP A 79 8.54 9.30 10.37
C ASP A 79 7.31 8.42 10.26
N LEU A 80 7.07 7.63 11.29
CA LEU A 80 5.78 7.00 11.55
C LEU A 80 4.89 8.02 12.23
N LEU A 81 3.73 8.28 11.67
CA LEU A 81 2.71 9.16 12.22
C LEU A 81 1.70 8.33 13.00
N ARG A 82 1.32 8.79 14.19
CA ARG A 82 0.12 8.32 14.87
C ARG A 82 -0.98 9.35 14.64
N LEU A 83 -2.11 8.88 14.14
CA LEU A 83 -3.25 9.72 13.83
C LEU A 83 -4.37 9.53 14.85
N ALA A 84 -5.05 10.61 15.19
CA ALA A 84 -6.34 10.58 15.86
C ALA A 84 -7.43 10.07 14.90
N PRO A 85 -8.62 9.64 15.41
CA PRO A 85 -9.71 9.17 14.58
C PRO A 85 -10.24 10.20 13.56
N ASP A 86 -10.04 11.48 13.81
CA ASP A 86 -10.38 12.58 12.90
C ASP A 86 -9.29 12.89 11.87
N GLY A 87 -8.13 12.20 11.96
CA GLY A 87 -7.00 12.30 11.06
C GLY A 87 -5.94 13.33 11.48
N ASP A 88 -6.04 13.94 12.66
CA ASP A 88 -4.98 14.81 13.19
C ASP A 88 -3.74 13.99 13.57
N VAL A 89 -2.57 14.57 13.34
CA VAL A 89 -1.31 13.95 13.76
C VAL A 89 -1.11 14.18 15.27
N GLU A 90 -1.27 13.13 16.06
CA GLU A 90 -1.04 13.15 17.52
C GLU A 90 0.44 13.03 17.87
N ALA A 91 1.18 12.22 17.13
CA ALA A 91 2.59 11.98 17.40
C ALA A 91 3.36 11.63 16.12
N ARG A 92 4.66 11.92 16.16
CA ARG A 92 5.64 11.52 15.15
C ARG A 92 6.73 10.69 15.84
N GLU A 93 7.08 9.58 15.25
CA GLU A 93 8.07 8.66 15.77
C GLU A 93 9.09 8.33 14.68
N LYS A 94 10.37 8.51 14.99
CA LYS A 94 11.45 8.10 14.09
C LYS A 94 11.81 6.65 14.39
N LEU A 95 11.72 5.79 13.37
CA LEU A 95 12.14 4.40 13.48
C LEU A 95 13.66 4.29 13.42
N PRO A 96 14.25 3.28 14.07
CA PRO A 96 15.70 3.04 14.03
C PRO A 96 16.14 2.34 12.73
N VAL A 97 15.67 2.85 11.58
CA VAL A 97 15.98 2.36 10.23
C VAL A 97 16.84 3.37 9.47
N LYS A 98 17.56 2.89 8.46
CA LYS A 98 18.42 3.72 7.60
C LYS A 98 17.67 4.24 6.39
N GLY A 99 16.76 3.40 5.84
CA GLY A 99 16.00 3.68 4.62
C GLY A 99 14.78 4.55 4.86
N ILE A 100 14.11 4.86 3.76
CA ILE A 100 12.83 5.57 3.72
C ILE A 100 11.70 4.56 3.92
N LEU A 101 10.79 4.83 4.83
CA LEU A 101 9.59 4.01 5.05
C LEU A 101 8.71 4.01 3.80
N ARG A 102 8.30 2.83 3.36
CA ARG A 102 7.49 2.63 2.14
C ARG A 102 6.10 2.12 2.41
N ALA A 103 5.96 1.17 3.33
CA ALA A 103 4.67 0.56 3.63
C ALA A 103 4.54 0.18 5.10
N LEU A 104 3.29 0.05 5.54
CA LEU A 104 2.88 -0.40 6.86
C LEU A 104 1.90 -1.55 6.75
N ALA A 105 1.95 -2.45 7.73
CA ALA A 105 0.92 -3.45 7.97
C ALA A 105 0.77 -3.69 9.47
N ALA A 106 -0.36 -4.24 9.86
CA ALA A 106 -0.57 -4.68 11.24
C ALA A 106 -1.27 -6.04 11.28
N ASP A 107 -0.91 -6.84 12.28
CA ASP A 107 -1.62 -8.06 12.67
C ASP A 107 -1.83 -8.02 14.18
N GLY A 108 -3.08 -7.82 14.59
CA GLY A 108 -3.44 -7.52 15.97
C GLY A 108 -2.68 -6.30 16.50
N ASN A 109 -1.86 -6.51 17.53
CA ASN A 109 -1.05 -5.47 18.16
C ASN A 109 0.39 -5.39 17.61
N THR A 110 0.72 -6.13 16.56
CA THR A 110 2.03 -6.08 15.93
C THR A 110 1.98 -5.17 14.72
N LEU A 111 2.82 -4.13 14.72
CA LEU A 111 2.97 -3.19 13.61
C LEU A 111 4.25 -3.53 12.85
N TRP A 112 4.17 -3.56 11.53
CA TRP A 112 5.24 -3.83 10.59
C TRP A 112 5.48 -2.61 9.70
N ALA A 113 6.74 -2.35 9.37
CA ALA A 113 7.14 -1.33 8.41
C ALA A 113 8.28 -1.86 7.53
N VAL A 114 8.34 -1.43 6.28
CA VAL A 114 9.42 -1.77 5.37
C VAL A 114 10.04 -0.53 4.76
N THR A 115 11.32 -0.63 4.34
CA THR A 115 12.07 0.47 3.76
C THR A 115 12.64 0.14 2.38
N ASP A 116 13.01 1.17 1.64
CA ASP A 116 13.73 1.06 0.37
C ASP A 116 15.19 0.56 0.52
N ALA A 117 15.72 0.57 1.73
CA ALA A 117 17.04 -0.01 2.04
C ALA A 117 17.00 -1.52 2.35
N GLY A 118 15.83 -2.17 2.20
CA GLY A 118 15.66 -3.60 2.47
C GLY A 118 15.56 -3.93 3.96
N GLU A 119 15.11 -2.99 4.77
CA GLU A 119 14.91 -3.22 6.20
C GLU A 119 13.43 -3.52 6.47
N ILE A 120 13.20 -4.45 7.40
CA ILE A 120 11.89 -4.85 7.88
C ILE A 120 11.86 -4.58 9.38
N ALA A 121 11.11 -3.59 9.79
CA ALA A 121 10.96 -3.21 11.20
C ALA A 121 9.62 -3.71 11.73
N HIS A 122 9.62 -4.20 12.97
CA HIS A 122 8.37 -4.54 13.65
C HIS A 122 8.45 -4.22 15.13
N ARG A 123 7.29 -3.98 15.72
CA ARG A 123 7.10 -3.92 17.17
C ARG A 123 5.77 -4.52 17.57
N LYS A 124 5.73 -5.13 18.73
CA LYS A 124 4.51 -5.61 19.37
C LYS A 124 4.12 -4.66 20.49
N ASP A 125 2.86 -4.19 20.46
CA ASP A 125 2.33 -3.24 21.44
C ASP A 125 3.18 -1.94 21.52
N ALA A 126 3.54 -1.55 22.75
CA ALA A 126 4.42 -0.40 23.02
C ALA A 126 5.90 -0.80 23.22
N SER A 127 6.30 -2.02 22.81
CA SER A 127 7.70 -2.45 22.89
C SER A 127 8.62 -1.64 21.96
N GLY A 128 9.92 -1.79 22.12
CA GLY A 128 10.88 -1.22 21.19
C GLY A 128 10.79 -1.86 19.81
N TRP A 129 11.27 -1.16 18.78
CA TRP A 129 11.37 -1.67 17.43
C TRP A 129 12.47 -2.71 17.31
N THR A 130 12.16 -3.81 16.68
CA THR A 130 13.12 -4.79 16.16
C THR A 130 13.28 -4.55 14.66
N VAL A 131 14.51 -4.43 14.19
CA VAL A 131 14.82 -4.21 12.78
C VAL A 131 15.59 -5.41 12.24
N PHE A 132 15.08 -5.97 11.15
CA PHE A 132 15.75 -7.01 10.39
C PHE A 132 16.28 -6.37 9.09
N ASP A 133 17.60 -6.29 8.95
CA ASP A 133 18.28 -5.82 7.74
C ASP A 133 18.42 -7.01 6.77
N PHE A 134 17.41 -7.15 5.87
CA PHE A 134 17.33 -8.25 4.91
C PHE A 134 18.54 -8.25 3.97
N ASN A 135 18.90 -7.09 3.46
CA ASN A 135 20.00 -6.96 2.50
C ASN A 135 21.35 -7.35 3.12
N ALA A 136 21.56 -7.05 4.39
CA ALA A 136 22.78 -7.44 5.10
C ALA A 136 22.76 -8.93 5.46
N GLN A 137 21.64 -9.46 5.96
CA GLN A 137 21.52 -10.85 6.43
C GLN A 137 21.57 -11.87 5.29
N TYR A 138 21.02 -11.52 4.13
CA TYR A 138 20.95 -12.41 2.97
C TYR A 138 21.91 -11.99 1.84
N HIS A 139 22.91 -11.17 2.14
CA HIS A 139 23.91 -10.74 1.16
C HIS A 139 24.55 -11.95 0.45
N GLY A 140 24.47 -11.95 -0.89
CA GLY A 140 24.98 -13.05 -1.72
C GLY A 140 24.08 -14.29 -1.80
N PHE A 141 22.97 -14.36 -1.05
CA PHE A 141 21.99 -15.43 -1.13
C PHE A 141 20.71 -14.98 -1.87
N TYR A 142 20.18 -13.82 -1.51
CA TYR A 142 19.10 -13.15 -2.24
C TYR A 142 19.62 -11.82 -2.82
N PRO A 143 18.97 -11.28 -3.88
CA PRO A 143 19.29 -9.94 -4.35
C PRO A 143 18.97 -8.90 -3.28
N SER A 144 19.68 -7.77 -3.30
CA SER A 144 19.32 -6.63 -2.47
C SER A 144 17.95 -6.09 -2.88
N MET A 145 17.10 -5.80 -1.90
CA MET A 145 15.71 -5.43 -2.13
C MET A 145 15.43 -3.96 -1.77
N ASP A 146 14.66 -3.30 -2.61
CA ASP A 146 13.86 -2.10 -2.28
C ASP A 146 12.45 -2.60 -1.94
N PHE A 147 12.12 -2.74 -0.64
CA PHE A 147 10.80 -3.19 -0.24
C PHE A 147 9.78 -2.05 -0.35
N ARG A 148 8.63 -2.36 -0.96
CA ARG A 148 7.56 -1.41 -1.27
C ARG A 148 6.22 -1.75 -0.65
N ALA A 149 6.05 -3.00 -0.29
CA ALA A 149 4.78 -3.49 0.23
C ALA A 149 5.00 -4.49 1.36
N VAL A 150 4.11 -4.47 2.34
CA VAL A 150 4.07 -5.41 3.45
C VAL A 150 2.63 -5.71 3.82
N ALA A 151 2.34 -6.96 4.15
CA ALA A 151 1.10 -7.38 4.79
C ALA A 151 1.38 -8.43 5.84
N ALA A 152 0.55 -8.48 6.88
CA ALA A 152 0.65 -9.46 7.95
C ALA A 152 -0.74 -10.05 8.25
N GLY A 153 -0.78 -11.35 8.51
CA GLY A 153 -1.99 -12.07 8.84
C GLY A 153 -1.81 -13.58 8.63
N GLY A 154 -2.75 -14.39 9.12
CA GLY A 154 -2.66 -15.85 9.03
C GLY A 154 -1.42 -16.46 9.72
N GLY A 155 -0.87 -15.77 10.73
CA GLY A 155 0.34 -16.21 11.42
C GLY A 155 1.64 -16.00 10.63
N SER A 156 1.61 -15.21 9.55
CA SER A 156 2.77 -14.88 8.74
C SER A 156 2.80 -13.41 8.34
N VAL A 157 3.95 -12.96 7.87
CA VAL A 157 4.15 -11.66 7.26
C VAL A 157 4.76 -11.86 5.88
N MET A 158 4.31 -11.07 4.92
CA MET A 158 4.82 -11.06 3.55
C MET A 158 5.31 -9.65 3.22
N VAL A 159 6.45 -9.58 2.55
CA VAL A 159 7.01 -8.34 1.98
C VAL A 159 7.21 -8.52 0.50
N ALA A 160 7.06 -7.45 -0.27
CA ALA A 160 7.36 -7.45 -1.69
C ALA A 160 8.09 -6.16 -2.07
N GLY A 161 8.93 -6.25 -3.08
CA GLY A 161 9.76 -5.16 -3.54
C GLY A 161 10.38 -5.44 -4.89
N ILE A 162 11.40 -4.67 -5.22
CA ILE A 162 12.13 -4.74 -6.48
C ILE A 162 13.60 -5.04 -6.20
N GLY A 163 14.15 -5.99 -6.94
CA GLY A 163 15.58 -6.28 -6.97
C GLY A 163 16.36 -5.27 -7.81
N PRO A 164 17.69 -5.33 -7.81
CA PRO A 164 18.55 -4.41 -8.57
C PRO A 164 18.42 -4.56 -10.09
N ASP A 165 17.86 -5.66 -10.55
CA ASP A 165 17.53 -5.94 -11.95
C ASP A 165 16.15 -5.40 -12.37
N GLY A 166 15.44 -4.73 -11.46
CA GLY A 166 14.09 -4.23 -11.67
C GLY A 166 12.99 -5.31 -11.57
N GLN A 167 13.35 -6.56 -11.24
CA GLN A 167 12.36 -7.62 -11.12
C GLN A 167 11.67 -7.61 -9.77
N PRO A 168 10.35 -7.85 -9.73
CA PRO A 168 9.62 -7.98 -8.48
C PRO A 168 9.96 -9.29 -7.78
N ALA A 169 10.08 -9.23 -6.47
CA ALA A 169 10.22 -10.41 -5.63
C ALA A 169 9.42 -10.25 -4.34
N ALA A 170 9.00 -11.36 -3.77
CA ALA A 170 8.30 -11.40 -2.49
C ALA A 170 8.92 -12.44 -1.57
N TYR A 171 8.85 -12.16 -0.28
CA TYR A 171 9.36 -13.05 0.77
C TYR A 171 8.34 -13.15 1.88
N THR A 172 8.29 -14.32 2.51
CA THR A 172 7.39 -14.60 3.62
C THR A 172 8.14 -15.11 4.83
N SER A 173 7.63 -14.80 6.02
CA SER A 173 8.17 -15.25 7.29
C SER A 173 7.05 -15.47 8.31
N ALA A 174 7.15 -16.52 9.11
CA ALA A 174 6.21 -16.75 10.24
C ALA A 174 6.47 -15.83 11.43
N ARG A 175 7.71 -15.36 11.60
CA ARG A 175 8.12 -14.59 12.80
C ARG A 175 8.93 -13.33 12.50
N GLY A 176 9.13 -12.99 11.21
CA GLY A 176 9.94 -11.84 10.81
C GLY A 176 11.45 -12.01 10.97
N THR A 177 11.94 -13.21 11.23
CA THR A 177 13.37 -13.48 11.49
C THR A 177 14.03 -14.39 10.46
N VAL A 178 13.26 -15.30 9.86
CA VAL A 178 13.71 -16.18 8.77
C VAL A 178 12.76 -15.98 7.61
N TRP A 179 13.31 -15.64 6.45
CA TRP A 179 12.56 -15.30 5.27
C TRP A 179 12.79 -16.32 4.17
N SER A 180 11.73 -16.69 3.50
CA SER A 180 11.75 -17.57 2.33
C SER A 180 11.12 -16.87 1.15
N GLU A 181 11.68 -17.04 -0.03
CA GLU A 181 11.11 -16.51 -1.24
C GLU A 181 9.71 -17.07 -1.49
N ARG A 182 8.81 -16.20 -1.91
CA ARG A 182 7.45 -16.51 -2.31
C ARG A 182 7.36 -16.33 -3.82
N PRO A 183 7.22 -17.43 -4.61
CA PRO A 183 7.08 -17.33 -6.05
C PRO A 183 5.91 -16.44 -6.46
N LEU A 184 6.14 -15.57 -7.44
CA LEU A 184 5.15 -14.66 -8.02
C LEU A 184 4.70 -15.11 -9.42
N ASP A 185 5.03 -16.33 -9.83
CA ASP A 185 4.55 -16.95 -11.05
C ASP A 185 3.04 -17.25 -10.97
N TYR A 186 2.37 -17.20 -12.09
CA TYR A 186 0.96 -17.55 -12.23
C TYR A 186 0.76 -18.33 -13.53
N THR A 187 -0.43 -18.88 -13.72
CA THR A 187 -0.75 -19.63 -14.96
C THR A 187 -1.85 -18.87 -15.70
N GLU A 188 -1.61 -18.58 -16.98
CA GLU A 188 -2.57 -17.97 -17.90
C GLU A 188 -2.79 -18.94 -19.08
N GLU A 189 -4.03 -19.37 -19.27
CA GLU A 189 -4.39 -20.35 -20.32
C GLU A 189 -3.54 -21.64 -20.30
N GLY A 190 -3.11 -22.07 -19.11
CA GLY A 190 -2.25 -23.25 -18.93
C GLY A 190 -0.75 -22.99 -19.14
N ILE A 191 -0.34 -21.77 -19.43
CA ILE A 191 1.06 -21.39 -19.64
C ILE A 191 1.60 -20.72 -18.36
N PRO A 192 2.75 -21.17 -17.83
CA PRO A 192 3.41 -20.49 -16.72
C PRO A 192 3.90 -19.09 -17.13
N CYS A 193 3.53 -18.08 -16.35
CA CYS A 193 3.87 -16.68 -16.56
C CYS A 193 4.54 -16.11 -15.32
N LEU A 194 5.42 -15.13 -15.50
CA LEU A 194 6.03 -14.39 -14.40
C LEU A 194 5.26 -13.09 -14.15
N PHE A 195 5.06 -12.76 -12.88
CA PHE A 195 4.57 -11.45 -12.50
C PHE A 195 5.71 -10.44 -12.65
N THR A 196 5.54 -9.45 -13.51
CA THR A 196 6.56 -8.45 -13.84
C THR A 196 6.16 -7.02 -13.46
N ALA A 197 4.93 -6.83 -12.92
CA ALA A 197 4.48 -5.53 -12.48
C ALA A 197 5.21 -5.09 -11.20
N GLU A 198 5.57 -3.81 -11.14
CA GLU A 198 6.19 -3.23 -9.95
C GLU A 198 5.21 -3.31 -8.76
N PRO A 199 5.60 -3.88 -7.61
CA PRO A 199 4.78 -3.97 -6.42
C PRO A 199 4.38 -2.59 -5.90
N LEU A 200 3.09 -2.41 -5.61
CA LEU A 200 2.53 -1.18 -5.05
C LEU A 200 2.01 -1.37 -3.63
N SER A 201 1.26 -2.42 -3.37
CA SER A 201 0.78 -2.74 -2.03
C SER A 201 0.54 -4.23 -1.84
N LEU A 202 0.53 -4.67 -0.59
CA LEU A 202 0.10 -5.99 -0.15
C LEU A 202 -1.07 -5.85 0.81
N SER A 203 -2.00 -6.78 0.75
CA SER A 203 -3.06 -6.95 1.75
C SER A 203 -3.26 -8.43 2.06
N TYR A 204 -3.66 -8.74 3.28
CA TYR A 204 -4.08 -10.09 3.69
C TYR A 204 -5.58 -10.14 3.85
N ASP A 205 -6.20 -11.17 3.29
CA ASP A 205 -7.63 -11.43 3.36
C ASP A 205 -7.87 -12.64 4.27
N ALA A 206 -8.21 -12.39 5.52
CA ALA A 206 -8.35 -13.43 6.54
C ALA A 206 -9.44 -14.48 6.20
N PRO A 207 -10.65 -14.13 5.73
CA PRO A 207 -11.65 -15.12 5.33
C PRO A 207 -11.24 -16.02 4.18
N GLN A 208 -10.39 -15.55 3.28
CA GLN A 208 -9.91 -16.34 2.14
C GLN A 208 -8.52 -16.96 2.40
N ASP A 209 -7.89 -16.64 3.54
CA ASP A 209 -6.55 -17.07 3.91
C ASP A 209 -5.55 -16.90 2.77
N ARG A 210 -5.46 -15.68 2.23
CA ARG A 210 -4.56 -15.36 1.13
C ARG A 210 -4.08 -13.92 1.14
N TYR A 211 -2.92 -13.72 0.53
CA TYR A 211 -2.39 -12.40 0.25
C TYR A 211 -2.81 -11.92 -1.13
N TYR A 212 -2.87 -10.61 -1.29
CA TYR A 212 -3.09 -9.96 -2.57
C TYR A 212 -2.00 -8.90 -2.78
N LEU A 213 -1.30 -9.00 -3.90
CA LEU A 213 -0.28 -8.06 -4.33
C LEU A 213 -0.85 -7.21 -5.47
N THR A 214 -0.91 -5.90 -5.27
CA THR A 214 -1.18 -4.96 -6.36
C THR A 214 0.12 -4.53 -7.02
N GLY A 215 0.06 -4.31 -8.32
CA GLY A 215 1.20 -3.86 -9.10
C GLY A 215 0.82 -2.85 -10.17
N THR A 216 1.84 -2.23 -10.76
CA THR A 216 1.66 -1.29 -11.86
C THR A 216 0.86 -1.90 -13.01
N GLY A 217 0.19 -1.02 -13.80
CA GLY A 217 -0.66 -1.47 -14.91
C GLY A 217 -1.96 -2.14 -14.46
N GLY A 218 -2.43 -1.88 -13.23
CA GLY A 218 -3.67 -2.44 -12.69
C GLY A 218 -3.60 -3.94 -12.37
N ALA A 219 -2.40 -4.49 -12.16
CA ALA A 219 -2.20 -5.89 -11.82
C ALA A 219 -2.64 -6.17 -10.37
N LEU A 220 -3.39 -7.24 -10.16
CA LEU A 220 -3.75 -7.78 -8.85
C LEU A 220 -3.46 -9.28 -8.85
N LEU A 221 -2.44 -9.70 -8.12
CA LEU A 221 -2.04 -11.09 -7.97
C LEU A 221 -2.56 -11.65 -6.64
N ALA A 222 -3.43 -12.64 -6.71
CA ALA A 222 -3.85 -13.41 -5.55
C ALA A 222 -2.81 -14.50 -5.24
N LEU A 223 -2.35 -14.54 -4.01
CA LEU A 223 -1.30 -15.42 -3.50
C LEU A 223 -1.89 -16.33 -2.39
N PRO A 224 -2.56 -17.44 -2.76
CA PRO A 224 -3.06 -18.40 -1.77
C PRO A 224 -1.91 -19.13 -1.06
N SER A 225 -2.22 -19.89 -0.03
CA SER A 225 -1.21 -20.73 0.67
C SER A 225 -0.50 -21.72 -0.26
N CYS A 226 -1.16 -22.20 -1.32
CA CYS A 226 -0.54 -22.99 -2.39
C CYS A 226 0.32 -22.10 -3.31
N SER A 227 1.63 -22.36 -3.36
CA SER A 227 2.58 -21.55 -4.12
C SER A 227 2.40 -21.55 -5.64
N HIS A 228 1.73 -22.55 -6.19
CA HIS A 228 1.51 -22.68 -7.64
C HIS A 228 0.06 -22.36 -8.06
N CYS A 229 -0.73 -21.79 -7.17
CA CYS A 229 -2.14 -21.48 -7.40
C CYS A 229 -2.39 -19.97 -7.49
N ASN A 230 -1.37 -19.19 -7.86
CA ASN A 230 -1.51 -17.74 -7.97
C ASN A 230 -2.41 -17.38 -9.15
N VAL A 231 -3.27 -16.39 -8.96
CA VAL A 231 -4.21 -15.91 -9.98
C VAL A 231 -4.00 -14.42 -10.21
N LEU A 232 -3.75 -14.06 -11.47
CA LEU A 232 -3.61 -12.66 -11.87
C LEU A 232 -4.95 -12.13 -12.41
N THR A 233 -5.39 -11.00 -11.86
CA THR A 233 -6.48 -10.18 -12.41
C THR A 233 -5.89 -8.86 -12.89
N ARG A 234 -6.38 -8.33 -14.01
CA ARG A 234 -5.94 -7.05 -14.56
C ARG A 234 -7.10 -6.06 -14.59
N TYR A 235 -6.81 -4.84 -14.19
CA TYR A 235 -7.70 -3.69 -14.28
C TYR A 235 -7.12 -2.66 -15.27
N PRO A 236 -7.28 -2.87 -16.61
CA PRO A 236 -6.51 -2.13 -17.62
C PRO A 236 -6.91 -0.66 -17.76
N VAL A 237 -8.04 -0.25 -17.19
CA VAL A 237 -8.64 1.09 -17.44
C VAL A 237 -8.15 2.14 -16.42
N PHE A 238 -7.51 1.71 -15.33
CA PHE A 238 -7.05 2.60 -14.26
C PHE A 238 -5.86 2.01 -13.50
N SER A 239 -5.08 2.86 -12.87
CA SER A 239 -4.01 2.42 -11.98
C SER A 239 -4.60 2.01 -10.64
N LEU A 240 -4.54 0.71 -10.33
CA LEU A 240 -4.90 0.18 -9.03
C LEU A 240 -3.71 0.34 -8.09
N PHE A 241 -3.86 1.12 -7.03
CA PHE A 241 -2.77 1.33 -6.05
C PHE A 241 -2.83 0.34 -4.90
N THR A 242 -4.02 0.06 -4.38
CA THR A 242 -4.15 -0.87 -3.24
C THR A 242 -5.51 -1.56 -3.21
N ARG A 243 -5.53 -2.74 -2.60
CA ARG A 243 -6.74 -3.45 -2.19
C ARG A 243 -6.80 -3.48 -0.67
N VAL A 244 -7.90 -3.03 -0.10
CA VAL A 244 -8.17 -3.08 1.34
C VAL A 244 -9.14 -4.21 1.61
N ALA A 245 -8.70 -5.20 2.39
CA ALA A 245 -9.57 -6.28 2.83
C ALA A 245 -10.50 -5.76 3.94
N GLY A 246 -11.81 -5.79 3.69
CA GLY A 246 -12.85 -5.48 4.67
C GLY A 246 -13.61 -6.73 5.12
N GLY A 247 -14.56 -6.59 6.02
CA GLY A 247 -15.38 -7.70 6.55
C GLY A 247 -16.03 -8.55 5.46
N THR A 248 -17.11 -8.06 4.85
CA THR A 248 -17.83 -8.73 3.75
C THR A 248 -17.48 -8.22 2.36
N LYS A 249 -16.82 -7.08 2.28
CA LYS A 249 -16.48 -6.39 1.03
C LYS A 249 -15.02 -5.98 1.02
N ASN A 250 -14.47 -5.81 -0.16
CA ASN A 250 -13.11 -5.31 -0.36
C ASN A 250 -13.16 -4.00 -1.10
N LEU A 251 -12.30 -3.06 -0.72
CA LEU A 251 -12.17 -1.76 -1.37
C LEU A 251 -10.94 -1.76 -2.28
N LEU A 252 -11.12 -1.42 -3.55
CA LEU A 252 -10.04 -1.15 -4.49
C LEU A 252 -9.87 0.36 -4.62
N LEU A 253 -8.65 0.83 -4.44
CA LEU A 253 -8.27 2.23 -4.54
C LEU A 253 -7.30 2.43 -5.70
N GLY A 254 -7.50 3.50 -6.46
CA GLY A 254 -6.71 3.78 -7.65
C GLY A 254 -6.50 5.26 -7.93
N SER A 255 -6.04 5.57 -9.14
CA SER A 255 -5.79 6.92 -9.60
C SER A 255 -7.08 7.76 -9.65
N ASP A 256 -6.93 9.08 -9.54
CA ASP A 256 -8.02 10.07 -9.63
C ASP A 256 -9.16 9.86 -8.62
N GLY A 257 -8.84 9.32 -7.42
CA GLY A 257 -9.83 9.00 -6.41
C GLY A 257 -10.74 7.84 -6.77
N PHE A 258 -10.34 7.04 -7.76
CA PHE A 258 -11.06 5.84 -8.15
C PHE A 258 -11.23 4.90 -6.96
N GLN A 259 -12.44 4.43 -6.77
CA GLN A 259 -12.77 3.42 -5.79
C GLN A 259 -13.77 2.42 -6.36
N ARG A 260 -13.60 1.16 -5.99
CA ARG A 260 -14.53 0.09 -6.33
C ARG A 260 -14.68 -0.82 -5.13
N VAL A 261 -15.92 -1.19 -4.83
CA VAL A 261 -16.23 -2.19 -3.80
C VAL A 261 -16.54 -3.51 -4.51
N GLU A 262 -15.89 -4.57 -4.06
CA GLU A 262 -16.12 -5.93 -4.53
C GLU A 262 -16.76 -6.75 -3.41
N GLU A 263 -17.83 -7.45 -3.73
CA GLU A 263 -18.40 -8.47 -2.83
C GLU A 263 -17.50 -9.71 -2.82
N ARG A 264 -17.46 -10.39 -1.66
CA ARG A 264 -16.71 -11.64 -1.47
C ARG A 264 -17.48 -12.83 -1.99
#